data_d91c720ae052ec35253e11f02a268288
#
_entry.id   d91c720ae052ec35253e11f02a268288
#
_cell.length_a   1.000
_cell.length_b   1.000
_cell.length_c   1.000
_cell.angle_alpha   90.00
_cell.angle_beta   90.00
_cell.angle_gamma   90.00
#
_symmetry.space_group_name_H-M   'P 1'
#
loop_
_entity.id
_entity.type
_entity.pdbx_description
1 polymer ?
#
loop_
_entity_poly.entity_id
_entity_poly.type
_entity_poly.pdbx_seq_one_letter_code
_entity_poly.pdbx_strand_id
1 'polypeptide(L)'
;IPAASASGPAGAVATAGPAVTACGEITYQSVATEHFLIRYERQDDRLARRIAAAAEEIREKIIAYIGFEPREKTRVVLAPTLKEFQNVQPGREKIPLWAAAVAYPELNLIILRSPRAVKDGHLDYHRVFAHEFSHIVLGCALAPRSVPTFLSEGIAMYLSAEWHFSRMAVLTRAALTGRMIPLEELMAGFPSPPGEAELAYAESFMFVSFLINTYGEESLRQFIREYSRSGNLSGALRLMSGKHLVVLEDEWRNYIYLRVSWIPMITSAITLWFVITMIFLYGYFRKRRRAAATLRQWEEEEREHLPPPPGP
;
A
#
# COMPACT_ATOMS: atom_id res chain seq x y z
N ILE A 1 -1.89 7.79 3.84
CA ILE A 1 -3.25 8.38 3.67
C ILE A 1 -3.97 7.47 2.72
N PRO A 2 -5.06 6.79 3.10
CA PRO A 2 -5.79 5.90 2.19
C PRO A 2 -6.47 6.72 1.08
N ALA A 3 -6.53 6.14 -0.11
CA ALA A 3 -7.37 6.60 -1.18
C ALA A 3 -8.85 6.27 -0.88
N ALA A 4 -9.76 7.03 -1.41
CA ALA A 4 -11.18 6.76 -1.29
C ALA A 4 -11.68 6.18 -2.62
N SER A 5 -12.20 4.95 -2.59
CA SER A 5 -12.96 4.41 -3.72
C SER A 5 -14.45 4.76 -3.54
N ALA A 6 -15.06 5.33 -4.55
CA ALA A 6 -16.49 5.61 -4.55
C ALA A 6 -17.23 4.46 -5.24
N SER A 7 -17.83 3.58 -4.46
CA SER A 7 -18.79 2.58 -4.94
C SER A 7 -20.20 2.99 -4.50
N GLY A 8 -20.95 3.59 -5.44
CA GLY A 8 -22.37 3.92 -5.28
C GLY A 8 -23.23 3.10 -6.24
N PRO A 9 -24.54 2.90 -5.95
CA PRO A 9 -25.42 2.09 -6.81
C PRO A 9 -25.64 2.76 -8.16
N ALA A 10 -25.66 1.95 -9.20
CA ALA A 10 -25.97 2.33 -10.57
C ALA A 10 -27.39 2.96 -10.66
N GLY A 11 -27.43 4.22 -11.03
CA GLY A 11 -28.69 4.93 -11.25
C GLY A 11 -28.51 6.16 -12.14
N ALA A 12 -29.09 6.10 -13.35
CA ALA A 12 -29.45 7.19 -14.24
C ALA A 12 -28.31 7.92 -14.99
N VAL A 13 -28.25 7.63 -16.28
CA VAL A 13 -27.61 8.42 -17.33
C VAL A 13 -28.23 9.82 -17.34
N ALA A 14 -27.46 10.84 -17.00
CA ALA A 14 -27.84 12.23 -17.21
C ALA A 14 -26.99 12.83 -18.34
N THR A 15 -27.72 13.26 -19.38
CA THR A 15 -27.21 14.01 -20.53
C THR A 15 -26.55 15.31 -20.09
N ALA A 16 -25.44 15.66 -20.74
CA ALA A 16 -24.68 16.87 -20.53
C ALA A 16 -25.53 18.12 -20.74
N GLY A 17 -25.77 18.89 -19.69
CA GLY A 17 -26.31 20.24 -19.74
C GLY A 17 -25.20 21.29 -19.68
N PRO A 18 -25.46 22.56 -20.10
CA PRO A 18 -24.44 23.54 -20.37
C PRO A 18 -23.78 24.10 -19.13
N ALA A 19 -22.54 24.55 -19.32
CA ALA A 19 -21.65 25.19 -18.34
C ALA A 19 -22.32 26.36 -17.60
N VAL A 20 -22.25 26.34 -16.28
CA VAL A 20 -22.54 27.51 -15.44
C VAL A 20 -21.21 28.17 -15.07
N THR A 21 -21.03 29.35 -15.61
CA THR A 21 -19.91 30.28 -15.37
C THR A 21 -20.04 30.89 -13.98
N ALA A 22 -19.05 30.81 -13.12
CA ALA A 22 -18.80 31.82 -12.09
C ALA A 22 -17.41 31.68 -11.43
N CYS A 23 -16.69 32.77 -11.43
CA CYS A 23 -15.55 33.17 -10.60
C CYS A 23 -14.23 32.42 -10.82
N GLY A 24 -13.36 33.01 -11.68
CA GLY A 24 -11.97 32.60 -11.87
C GLY A 24 -11.87 31.26 -12.62
N GLU A 25 -12.14 31.27 -13.93
CA GLU A 25 -11.97 30.07 -14.77
C GLU A 25 -10.52 29.53 -14.66
N ILE A 26 -10.40 28.36 -14.04
CA ILE A 26 -9.13 27.62 -14.05
C ILE A 26 -8.88 27.18 -15.49
N THR A 27 -7.84 27.73 -16.10
CA THR A 27 -7.42 27.33 -17.44
C THR A 27 -6.61 26.05 -17.36
N TYR A 28 -7.20 24.94 -17.78
CA TYR A 28 -6.52 23.65 -17.85
C TYR A 28 -5.70 23.53 -19.14
N GLN A 29 -4.44 23.14 -18.97
CA GLN A 29 -3.59 22.61 -20.04
C GLN A 29 -3.72 21.07 -20.05
N SER A 30 -3.20 20.41 -21.07
CA SER A 30 -3.18 18.96 -21.17
C SER A 30 -1.86 18.45 -21.70
N VAL A 31 -1.43 17.29 -21.18
CA VAL A 31 -0.40 16.45 -21.76
C VAL A 31 -0.99 15.08 -22.03
N ALA A 32 -0.73 14.54 -23.23
CA ALA A 32 -1.22 13.24 -23.64
C ALA A 32 -0.05 12.28 -23.83
N THR A 33 -0.24 11.03 -23.40
CA THR A 33 0.58 9.89 -23.74
C THR A 33 -0.21 8.95 -24.66
N GLU A 34 0.30 7.76 -24.91
CA GLU A 34 -0.42 6.77 -25.73
C GLU A 34 -1.77 6.41 -25.10
N HIS A 35 -1.83 6.18 -23.77
CA HIS A 35 -3.01 5.69 -23.08
C HIS A 35 -3.59 6.65 -22.03
N PHE A 36 -3.01 7.83 -21.84
CA PHE A 36 -3.49 8.80 -20.84
C PHE A 36 -3.69 10.18 -21.43
N LEU A 37 -4.66 10.91 -20.85
CA LEU A 37 -4.87 12.35 -21.07
C LEU A 37 -4.89 13.06 -19.72
N ILE A 38 -3.82 13.79 -19.39
CA ILE A 38 -3.64 14.45 -18.10
C ILE A 38 -3.96 15.93 -18.24
N ARG A 39 -4.95 16.42 -17.51
CA ARG A 39 -5.36 17.83 -17.45
C ARG A 39 -4.85 18.47 -16.16
N TYR A 40 -4.26 19.64 -16.26
CA TYR A 40 -3.61 20.31 -15.14
C TYR A 40 -3.59 21.82 -15.32
N GLU A 41 -3.47 22.58 -14.22
CA GLU A 41 -3.19 24.00 -14.25
C GLU A 41 -1.70 24.26 -14.52
N ARG A 42 -1.36 25.34 -15.21
CA ARG A 42 0.02 25.69 -15.62
C ARG A 42 1.08 25.53 -14.51
N GLN A 43 0.72 25.84 -13.26
CA GLN A 43 1.64 25.72 -12.12
C GLN A 43 1.99 24.26 -11.78
N ASP A 44 1.20 23.28 -12.23
CA ASP A 44 1.40 21.85 -12.01
C ASP A 44 2.08 21.14 -13.22
N ASP A 45 2.57 21.89 -14.24
CA ASP A 45 3.16 21.32 -15.46
C ASP A 45 4.27 20.31 -15.15
N ARG A 46 5.18 20.64 -14.22
CA ARG A 46 6.27 19.73 -13.84
C ARG A 46 5.75 18.41 -13.27
N LEU A 47 4.71 18.44 -12.43
CA LEU A 47 4.11 17.24 -11.87
C LEU A 47 3.37 16.44 -12.93
N ALA A 48 2.57 17.11 -13.78
CA ALA A 48 1.83 16.46 -14.86
C ALA A 48 2.76 15.69 -15.81
N ARG A 49 3.89 16.28 -16.19
CA ARG A 49 4.90 15.61 -17.02
C ARG A 49 5.60 14.45 -16.32
N ARG A 50 5.83 14.55 -15.00
CA ARG A 50 6.38 13.42 -14.22
C ARG A 50 5.41 12.26 -14.16
N ILE A 51 4.13 12.53 -13.95
CA ILE A 51 3.08 11.49 -13.97
C ILE A 51 3.01 10.89 -15.38
N ALA A 52 2.96 11.71 -16.44
CA ALA A 52 2.93 11.24 -17.81
C ALA A 52 4.11 10.32 -18.16
N ALA A 53 5.31 10.68 -17.73
CA ALA A 53 6.51 9.88 -17.97
C ALA A 53 6.49 8.50 -17.29
N ALA A 54 5.83 8.38 -16.12
CA ALA A 54 5.72 7.12 -15.39
C ALA A 54 4.46 6.31 -15.73
N ALA A 55 3.44 6.96 -16.31
CA ALA A 55 2.11 6.38 -16.46
C ALA A 55 2.09 5.11 -17.32
N GLU A 56 2.85 5.07 -18.41
CA GLU A 56 2.87 3.92 -19.30
C GLU A 56 3.55 2.70 -18.63
N GLU A 57 4.66 2.88 -17.94
CA GLU A 57 5.32 1.81 -17.17
C GLU A 57 4.41 1.26 -16.07
N ILE A 58 3.73 2.15 -15.34
CA ILE A 58 2.75 1.77 -14.31
C ILE A 58 1.61 0.97 -14.96
N ARG A 59 1.12 1.41 -16.10
CA ARG A 59 0.06 0.74 -16.85
C ARG A 59 0.46 -0.68 -17.23
N GLU A 60 1.62 -0.86 -17.85
CA GLU A 60 2.11 -2.18 -18.26
C GLU A 60 2.14 -3.16 -17.08
N LYS A 61 2.68 -2.73 -15.94
CA LYS A 61 2.72 -3.55 -14.73
C LYS A 61 1.33 -3.94 -14.24
N ILE A 62 0.42 -2.99 -14.12
CA ILE A 62 -0.94 -3.23 -13.58
C ILE A 62 -1.73 -4.14 -14.52
N ILE A 63 -1.66 -3.91 -15.84
CA ILE A 63 -2.31 -4.76 -16.83
C ILE A 63 -1.77 -6.19 -16.79
N ALA A 64 -0.44 -6.36 -16.63
CA ALA A 64 0.16 -7.69 -16.51
C ALA A 64 -0.38 -8.47 -15.31
N TYR A 65 -0.63 -7.80 -14.17
CA TYR A 65 -1.20 -8.44 -12.98
C TYR A 65 -2.70 -8.71 -13.08
N ILE A 66 -3.48 -7.77 -13.60
CA ILE A 66 -4.96 -7.87 -13.65
C ILE A 66 -5.42 -8.67 -14.88
N GLY A 67 -4.67 -8.63 -15.97
CA GLY A 67 -4.99 -9.32 -17.22
C GLY A 67 -6.10 -8.65 -18.02
N PHE A 68 -6.28 -7.34 -17.87
CA PHE A 68 -7.27 -6.54 -18.57
C PHE A 68 -6.70 -5.21 -19.00
N GLU A 69 -7.06 -4.76 -20.21
CA GLU A 69 -6.60 -3.53 -20.81
C GLU A 69 -7.77 -2.59 -21.08
N PRO A 70 -7.81 -1.37 -20.50
CA PRO A 70 -8.80 -0.36 -20.84
C PRO A 70 -8.68 0.06 -22.30
N ARG A 71 -9.81 0.13 -23.02
CA ARG A 71 -9.84 0.41 -24.48
C ARG A 71 -9.61 1.88 -24.80
N GLU A 72 -10.01 2.77 -23.91
CA GLU A 72 -9.92 4.21 -24.10
C GLU A 72 -8.81 4.81 -23.26
N LYS A 73 -8.32 6.00 -23.65
CA LYS A 73 -7.36 6.75 -22.83
C LYS A 73 -7.97 7.09 -21.47
N THR A 74 -7.24 6.75 -20.40
CA THR A 74 -7.64 7.14 -19.06
C THR A 74 -7.43 8.64 -18.86
N ARG A 75 -8.48 9.31 -18.42
CA ARG A 75 -8.45 10.75 -18.14
C ARG A 75 -7.96 10.97 -16.72
N VAL A 76 -7.00 11.87 -16.56
CA VAL A 76 -6.43 12.26 -15.27
C VAL A 76 -6.59 13.76 -15.09
N VAL A 77 -7.12 14.20 -13.97
CA VAL A 77 -7.29 15.62 -13.64
C VAL A 77 -6.49 15.94 -12.39
N LEU A 78 -5.54 16.89 -12.49
CA LEU A 78 -4.85 17.45 -11.34
C LEU A 78 -5.64 18.67 -10.84
N ALA A 79 -6.33 18.52 -9.73
CA ALA A 79 -7.12 19.59 -9.12
C ALA A 79 -6.22 20.53 -8.32
N PRO A 80 -6.11 21.81 -8.67
CA PRO A 80 -5.14 22.75 -8.10
C PRO A 80 -5.47 23.19 -6.67
N THR A 81 -6.73 23.07 -6.25
CA THR A 81 -7.20 23.41 -4.92
C THR A 81 -8.16 22.37 -4.37
N LEU A 82 -8.35 22.35 -3.05
CA LEU A 82 -9.34 21.47 -2.42
C LEU A 82 -10.77 21.77 -2.92
N LYS A 83 -11.09 23.04 -3.14
CA LYS A 83 -12.40 23.44 -3.68
C LYS A 83 -12.60 22.86 -5.07
N GLU A 84 -11.59 22.96 -5.92
CA GLU A 84 -11.66 22.40 -7.27
C GLU A 84 -11.72 20.88 -7.26
N PHE A 85 -10.96 20.23 -6.38
CA PHE A 85 -11.03 18.79 -6.18
C PHE A 85 -12.45 18.32 -5.87
N GLN A 86 -13.21 19.07 -5.06
CA GLN A 86 -14.61 18.77 -4.79
C GLN A 86 -15.54 19.12 -5.96
N ASN A 87 -15.23 20.17 -6.74
CA ASN A 87 -16.07 20.63 -7.83
C ASN A 87 -16.02 19.71 -9.07
N VAL A 88 -14.84 19.14 -9.37
CA VAL A 88 -14.63 18.27 -10.54
C VAL A 88 -15.16 16.84 -10.35
N GLN A 89 -15.65 16.51 -9.14
CA GLN A 89 -16.18 15.18 -8.86
C GLN A 89 -17.46 14.92 -9.68
N PRO A 90 -17.56 13.77 -10.38
CA PRO A 90 -18.80 13.34 -11.04
C PRO A 90 -19.93 13.24 -10.01
N GLY A 91 -21.13 13.70 -10.38
CA GLY A 91 -22.31 13.62 -9.51
C GLY A 91 -22.29 14.54 -8.26
N ARG A 92 -21.28 15.38 -8.10
CA ARG A 92 -21.07 16.24 -6.92
C ARG A 92 -21.00 15.47 -5.61
N GLU A 93 -20.45 14.28 -5.64
CA GLU A 93 -20.20 13.49 -4.44
C GLU A 93 -19.22 14.22 -3.49
N LYS A 94 -19.53 14.18 -2.19
CA LYS A 94 -18.65 14.75 -1.16
C LYS A 94 -17.54 13.76 -0.84
N ILE A 95 -16.37 14.01 -1.37
CA ILE A 95 -15.19 13.20 -1.07
C ILE A 95 -14.58 13.67 0.26
N PRO A 96 -14.12 12.73 1.12
CA PRO A 96 -13.46 13.08 2.36
C PRO A 96 -12.28 14.03 2.16
N LEU A 97 -12.14 15.03 3.05
CA LEU A 97 -11.11 16.06 2.94
C LEU A 97 -9.68 15.52 3.04
N TRP A 98 -9.50 14.33 3.57
CA TRP A 98 -8.21 13.65 3.64
C TRP A 98 -7.83 12.89 2.37
N ALA A 99 -8.79 12.62 1.47
CA ALA A 99 -8.51 11.88 0.24
C ALA A 99 -7.53 12.65 -0.67
N ALA A 100 -6.48 11.99 -1.08
CA ALA A 100 -5.46 12.54 -1.97
C ALA A 100 -5.86 12.42 -3.45
N ALA A 101 -6.65 11.41 -3.78
CA ALA A 101 -7.11 11.09 -5.12
C ALA A 101 -8.41 10.30 -5.07
N VAL A 102 -9.06 10.13 -6.21
CA VAL A 102 -10.24 9.29 -6.42
C VAL A 102 -10.24 8.74 -7.84
N ALA A 103 -10.55 7.46 -8.00
CA ALA A 103 -10.77 6.81 -9.29
C ALA A 103 -12.27 6.57 -9.53
N TYR A 104 -12.69 6.77 -10.78
CA TYR A 104 -14.03 6.48 -11.30
C TYR A 104 -13.92 5.52 -12.48
N PRO A 105 -13.94 4.20 -12.23
CA PRO A 105 -13.77 3.19 -13.28
C PRO A 105 -14.81 3.30 -14.42
N GLU A 106 -16.05 3.59 -14.07
CA GLU A 106 -17.15 3.72 -15.02
C GLU A 106 -16.94 4.88 -16.01
N LEU A 107 -16.16 5.88 -15.60
CA LEU A 107 -15.86 7.07 -16.41
C LEU A 107 -14.44 7.04 -16.97
N ASN A 108 -13.67 6.01 -16.65
CA ASN A 108 -12.22 5.93 -16.94
C ASN A 108 -11.50 7.23 -16.57
N LEU A 109 -11.72 7.70 -15.31
CA LEU A 109 -11.32 9.00 -14.81
C LEU A 109 -10.62 8.87 -13.46
N ILE A 110 -9.46 9.51 -13.32
CA ILE A 110 -8.73 9.69 -12.06
C ILE A 110 -8.67 11.18 -11.74
N ILE A 111 -8.99 11.57 -10.51
CA ILE A 111 -8.85 12.93 -10.02
C ILE A 111 -7.83 12.95 -8.89
N LEU A 112 -6.75 13.69 -9.07
CA LEU A 112 -5.66 13.81 -8.11
C LEU A 112 -5.64 15.24 -7.54
N ARG A 113 -5.33 15.38 -6.26
CA ARG A 113 -5.05 16.70 -5.68
C ARG A 113 -3.63 17.14 -6.04
N SER A 114 -3.49 18.37 -6.49
CA SER A 114 -2.17 19.01 -6.64
C SER A 114 -1.46 19.12 -5.27
N PRO A 115 -0.12 19.13 -5.21
CA PRO A 115 0.64 19.41 -3.98
C PRO A 115 0.21 20.70 -3.30
N ARG A 116 -0.22 21.69 -4.08
CA ARG A 116 -0.74 22.97 -3.59
C ARG A 116 -2.06 22.85 -2.82
N ALA A 117 -2.81 21.79 -3.09
CA ALA A 117 -4.09 21.47 -2.44
C ALA A 117 -3.94 20.57 -1.19
N VAL A 118 -2.72 20.12 -0.88
CA VAL A 118 -2.42 19.24 0.27
C VAL A 118 -1.61 19.99 1.31
N LYS A 119 -2.08 20.06 2.56
CA LYS A 119 -1.43 20.85 3.61
C LYS A 119 -0.03 20.36 4.00
N ASP A 120 0.22 19.05 3.92
CA ASP A 120 1.45 18.39 4.40
C ASP A 120 2.34 17.82 3.27
N GLY A 121 2.25 18.36 2.09
CA GLY A 121 3.16 18.46 0.96
C GLY A 121 3.90 17.24 0.39
N HIS A 122 3.93 16.08 1.02
CA HIS A 122 4.77 14.95 0.57
C HIS A 122 3.95 13.71 0.15
N LEU A 123 3.14 13.88 -0.92
CA LEU A 123 2.52 12.72 -1.56
C LEU A 123 3.49 12.10 -2.58
N ASP A 124 3.65 10.80 -2.51
CA ASP A 124 4.29 10.03 -3.58
C ASP A 124 3.29 9.84 -4.72
N TYR A 125 3.30 10.77 -5.67
CA TYR A 125 2.35 10.77 -6.79
C TYR A 125 2.47 9.55 -7.69
N HIS A 126 3.63 8.91 -7.73
CA HIS A 126 3.81 7.66 -8.47
C HIS A 126 2.96 6.54 -7.83
N ARG A 127 3.04 6.41 -6.52
CA ARG A 127 2.25 5.41 -5.78
C ARG A 127 0.76 5.73 -5.79
N VAL A 128 0.40 6.99 -5.54
CA VAL A 128 -1.00 7.42 -5.58
C VAL A 128 -1.61 7.17 -6.97
N PHE A 129 -0.90 7.51 -8.05
CA PHE A 129 -1.37 7.26 -9.40
C PHE A 129 -1.51 5.76 -9.69
N ALA A 130 -0.52 4.94 -9.30
CA ALA A 130 -0.59 3.48 -9.47
C ALA A 130 -1.76 2.87 -8.69
N HIS A 131 -2.03 3.36 -7.48
CA HIS A 131 -3.18 2.94 -6.67
C HIS A 131 -4.50 3.24 -7.38
N GLU A 132 -4.72 4.48 -7.81
CA GLU A 132 -5.95 4.89 -8.48
C GLU A 132 -6.13 4.21 -9.85
N PHE A 133 -5.04 4.04 -10.60
CA PHE A 133 -5.11 3.35 -11.88
C PHE A 133 -5.42 1.86 -11.72
N SER A 134 -5.00 1.24 -10.62
CA SER A 134 -5.40 -0.14 -10.29
C SER A 134 -6.92 -0.28 -10.13
N HIS A 135 -7.58 0.70 -9.50
CA HIS A 135 -9.05 0.74 -9.41
C HIS A 135 -9.70 0.87 -10.79
N ILE A 136 -9.13 1.71 -11.69
CA ILE A 136 -9.64 1.84 -13.06
C ILE A 136 -9.60 0.49 -13.79
N VAL A 137 -8.41 -0.15 -13.82
CA VAL A 137 -8.24 -1.40 -14.56
C VAL A 137 -9.11 -2.51 -13.96
N LEU A 138 -9.14 -2.64 -12.64
CA LEU A 138 -9.94 -3.65 -11.96
C LEU A 138 -11.45 -3.44 -12.15
N GLY A 139 -11.93 -2.19 -12.02
CA GLY A 139 -13.32 -1.85 -12.24
C GLY A 139 -13.77 -2.13 -13.67
N CYS A 140 -12.93 -1.78 -14.67
CA CYS A 140 -13.19 -2.12 -16.07
C CYS A 140 -13.18 -3.64 -16.33
N ALA A 141 -12.27 -4.38 -15.70
CA ALA A 141 -12.17 -5.84 -15.84
C ALA A 141 -13.40 -6.57 -15.27
N LEU A 142 -14.00 -6.02 -14.23
CA LEU A 142 -15.13 -6.62 -13.52
C LEU A 142 -16.50 -6.09 -13.97
N ALA A 143 -16.54 -5.00 -14.73
CA ALA A 143 -17.80 -4.43 -15.20
C ALA A 143 -18.69 -5.47 -15.92
N PRO A 144 -20.02 -5.46 -15.73
CA PRO A 144 -20.81 -4.52 -14.94
C PRO A 144 -20.94 -4.86 -13.43
N ARG A 145 -20.10 -5.71 -12.89
CA ARG A 145 -20.15 -6.15 -11.49
C ARG A 145 -19.45 -5.16 -10.57
N SER A 146 -19.94 -5.03 -9.35
CA SER A 146 -19.24 -4.27 -8.30
C SER A 146 -18.00 -5.02 -7.82
N VAL A 147 -16.93 -4.28 -7.57
CA VAL A 147 -15.72 -4.81 -6.96
C VAL A 147 -15.88 -4.78 -5.43
N PRO A 148 -15.73 -5.90 -4.72
CA PRO A 148 -15.70 -5.86 -3.26
C PRO A 148 -14.56 -4.97 -2.76
N THR A 149 -14.85 -4.05 -1.83
CA THR A 149 -13.91 -3.02 -1.38
C THR A 149 -12.59 -3.60 -0.88
N PHE A 150 -12.66 -4.67 -0.06
CA PHE A 150 -11.44 -5.29 0.47
C PHE A 150 -10.50 -5.81 -0.63
N LEU A 151 -11.07 -6.35 -1.70
CA LEU A 151 -10.31 -6.87 -2.83
C LEU A 151 -9.74 -5.73 -3.68
N SER A 152 -10.56 -4.72 -3.94
CA SER A 152 -10.16 -3.52 -4.68
C SER A 152 -8.99 -2.80 -4.00
N GLU A 153 -9.12 -2.54 -2.70
CA GLU A 153 -8.09 -1.88 -1.91
C GLU A 153 -6.84 -2.75 -1.75
N GLY A 154 -7.03 -4.05 -1.49
CA GLY A 154 -5.91 -4.99 -1.36
C GLY A 154 -5.07 -5.09 -2.63
N ILE A 155 -5.70 -5.16 -3.80
CA ILE A 155 -5.01 -5.18 -5.10
C ILE A 155 -4.33 -3.84 -5.37
N ALA A 156 -5.03 -2.71 -5.15
CA ALA A 156 -4.47 -1.38 -5.39
C ALA A 156 -3.25 -1.11 -4.52
N MET A 157 -3.29 -1.45 -3.23
CA MET A 157 -2.15 -1.33 -2.32
C MET A 157 -0.99 -2.25 -2.71
N TYR A 158 -1.28 -3.47 -3.14
CA TYR A 158 -0.25 -4.41 -3.58
C TYR A 158 0.49 -3.89 -4.82
N LEU A 159 -0.25 -3.44 -5.83
CA LEU A 159 0.28 -2.99 -7.11
C LEU A 159 0.98 -1.62 -7.02
N SER A 160 0.55 -0.75 -6.10
CA SER A 160 1.20 0.54 -5.83
C SER A 160 2.42 0.42 -4.91
N ALA A 161 2.73 -0.78 -4.41
CA ALA A 161 3.75 -1.01 -3.37
C ALA A 161 3.53 -0.12 -2.13
N GLU A 162 2.27 0.13 -1.78
CA GLU A 162 1.88 0.95 -0.64
C GLU A 162 1.93 0.13 0.65
N TRP A 163 3.12 0.09 1.25
CA TRP A 163 3.32 -0.59 2.51
C TRP A 163 3.64 0.42 3.62
N HIS A 164 2.85 0.42 4.69
CA HIS A 164 3.08 1.26 5.86
C HIS A 164 3.35 0.41 7.10
N PHE A 165 4.44 0.72 7.81
CA PHE A 165 4.79 0.07 9.08
C PHE A 165 3.69 0.20 10.15
N SER A 166 2.91 1.31 10.14
CA SER A 166 1.77 1.50 11.03
C SER A 166 0.70 0.42 10.86
N ARG A 167 0.38 0.03 9.62
CA ARG A 167 -0.58 -1.04 9.31
C ARG A 167 -0.08 -2.40 9.77
N MET A 168 1.24 -2.64 9.72
CA MET A 168 1.82 -3.86 10.26
C MET A 168 1.65 -3.97 11.78
N ALA A 169 1.79 -2.88 12.51
CA ALA A 169 1.59 -2.86 13.96
C ALA A 169 0.11 -3.16 14.32
N VAL A 170 -0.85 -2.59 13.58
CA VAL A 170 -2.29 -2.87 13.76
C VAL A 170 -2.58 -4.35 13.49
N LEU A 171 -2.09 -4.88 12.39
CA LEU A 171 -2.26 -6.29 12.00
C LEU A 171 -1.60 -7.25 13.02
N THR A 172 -0.38 -6.93 13.46
CA THR A 172 0.33 -7.70 14.50
C THR A 172 -0.49 -7.78 15.77
N ARG A 173 -1.00 -6.63 16.23
CA ARG A 173 -1.84 -6.58 17.42
C ARG A 173 -3.12 -7.40 17.23
N ALA A 174 -3.81 -7.28 16.11
CA ALA A 174 -5.02 -8.04 15.81
C ALA A 174 -4.75 -9.55 15.78
N ALA A 175 -3.68 -9.99 15.11
CA ALA A 175 -3.27 -11.37 15.05
C ALA A 175 -2.97 -11.94 16.45
N LEU A 176 -2.16 -11.24 17.26
CA LEU A 176 -1.79 -11.69 18.61
C LEU A 176 -2.96 -11.70 19.60
N THR A 177 -3.97 -10.85 19.40
CA THR A 177 -5.15 -10.76 20.28
C THR A 177 -6.35 -11.57 19.78
N GLY A 178 -6.22 -12.26 18.64
CA GLY A 178 -7.34 -13.00 18.02
C GLY A 178 -8.46 -12.11 17.49
N ARG A 179 -8.18 -10.82 17.23
CA ARG A 179 -9.17 -9.82 16.78
C ARG A 179 -9.08 -9.52 15.29
N MET A 180 -8.70 -10.50 14.50
CA MET A 180 -8.75 -10.39 13.05
C MET A 180 -10.19 -10.41 12.57
N ILE A 181 -10.48 -9.60 11.55
CA ILE A 181 -11.80 -9.54 10.92
C ILE A 181 -12.01 -10.85 10.14
N PRO A 182 -13.14 -11.56 10.30
CA PRO A 182 -13.44 -12.72 9.48
C PRO A 182 -13.50 -12.34 7.99
N LEU A 183 -12.99 -13.23 7.13
CA LEU A 183 -12.96 -12.97 5.68
C LEU A 183 -14.36 -12.72 5.11
N GLU A 184 -15.37 -13.41 5.65
CA GLU A 184 -16.76 -13.21 5.26
C GLU A 184 -17.27 -11.80 5.57
N GLU A 185 -16.89 -11.21 6.72
CA GLU A 185 -17.21 -9.83 7.08
C GLU A 185 -16.49 -8.83 6.17
N LEU A 186 -15.20 -9.05 5.88
CA LEU A 186 -14.46 -8.24 4.89
C LEU A 186 -15.10 -8.28 3.50
N MET A 187 -15.64 -9.45 3.11
CA MET A 187 -16.36 -9.61 1.83
C MET A 187 -17.69 -8.86 1.83
N ALA A 188 -18.37 -8.76 2.96
CA ALA A 188 -19.66 -8.09 3.09
C ALA A 188 -19.54 -6.55 3.08
N GLY A 189 -18.42 -5.99 3.56
CA GLY A 189 -18.18 -4.56 3.56
C GLY A 189 -17.02 -4.12 4.43
N PHE A 190 -16.60 -2.87 4.24
CA PHE A 190 -15.53 -2.25 5.03
C PHE A 190 -16.11 -1.62 6.32
N PRO A 191 -15.47 -1.84 7.48
CA PRO A 191 -15.92 -1.24 8.71
C PRO A 191 -15.75 0.28 8.71
N SER A 192 -16.73 0.98 9.33
CA SER A 192 -16.74 2.45 9.37
C SER A 192 -15.86 3.06 10.47
N PRO A 193 -15.62 2.42 11.65
CA PRO A 193 -14.75 2.99 12.67
C PRO A 193 -13.29 3.09 12.19
N PRO A 194 -12.58 4.23 12.40
CA PRO A 194 -11.26 4.45 11.85
C PRO A 194 -10.22 3.36 12.18
N GLY A 195 -10.24 2.83 13.41
CA GLY A 195 -9.28 1.79 13.82
C GLY A 195 -9.54 0.43 13.17
N GLU A 196 -10.81 0.09 12.94
CA GLU A 196 -11.21 -1.15 12.25
C GLU A 196 -10.99 -1.01 10.74
N ALA A 197 -11.21 0.17 10.18
CA ALA A 197 -10.91 0.44 8.79
C ALA A 197 -9.40 0.25 8.49
N GLU A 198 -8.50 0.74 9.35
CA GLU A 198 -7.05 0.51 9.21
C GLU A 198 -6.68 -0.97 9.23
N LEU A 199 -7.34 -1.74 10.11
CA LEU A 199 -7.17 -3.18 10.17
C LEU A 199 -7.68 -3.85 8.88
N ALA A 200 -8.87 -3.47 8.40
CA ALA A 200 -9.43 -3.98 7.16
C ALA A 200 -8.52 -3.72 5.95
N TYR A 201 -7.92 -2.52 5.85
CA TYR A 201 -6.91 -2.23 4.83
C TYR A 201 -5.67 -3.14 4.95
N ALA A 202 -5.15 -3.31 6.16
CA ALA A 202 -3.99 -4.18 6.39
C ALA A 202 -4.29 -5.65 6.05
N GLU A 203 -5.46 -6.14 6.43
CA GLU A 203 -5.92 -7.50 6.14
C GLU A 203 -6.17 -7.70 4.65
N SER A 204 -6.77 -6.73 3.96
CA SER A 204 -6.99 -6.75 2.51
C SER A 204 -5.68 -6.85 1.74
N PHE A 205 -4.69 -6.04 2.09
CA PHE A 205 -3.35 -6.13 1.52
C PHE A 205 -2.71 -7.50 1.75
N MET A 206 -2.79 -8.02 2.99
CA MET A 206 -2.20 -9.31 3.33
C MET A 206 -2.92 -10.48 2.66
N PHE A 207 -4.23 -10.37 2.45
CA PHE A 207 -4.98 -11.38 1.72
C PHE A 207 -4.54 -11.46 0.26
N VAL A 208 -4.46 -10.32 -0.43
CA VAL A 208 -3.98 -10.27 -1.81
C VAL A 208 -2.52 -10.73 -1.91
N SER A 209 -1.66 -10.30 -0.97
CA SER A 209 -0.28 -10.77 -0.89
C SER A 209 -0.19 -12.28 -0.68
N PHE A 210 -1.05 -12.85 0.17
CA PHE A 210 -1.16 -14.28 0.37
C PHE A 210 -1.56 -15.01 -0.91
N LEU A 211 -2.60 -14.53 -1.61
CA LEU A 211 -3.04 -15.14 -2.86
C LEU A 211 -1.93 -15.17 -3.91
N ILE A 212 -1.27 -14.03 -4.13
CA ILE A 212 -0.22 -13.92 -5.15
C ILE A 212 1.01 -14.75 -4.78
N ASN A 213 1.46 -14.69 -3.52
CA ASN A 213 2.65 -15.42 -3.08
C ASN A 213 2.44 -16.93 -2.99
N THR A 214 1.21 -17.39 -2.75
CA THR A 214 0.90 -18.83 -2.59
C THR A 214 0.51 -19.48 -3.91
N TYR A 215 -0.29 -18.78 -4.72
CA TYR A 215 -0.88 -19.34 -5.93
C TYR A 215 -0.33 -18.72 -7.24
N GLY A 216 0.45 -17.64 -7.13
CA GLY A 216 1.06 -16.94 -8.27
C GLY A 216 0.13 -15.90 -8.92
N GLU A 217 0.72 -15.07 -9.77
CA GLU A 217 0.02 -13.97 -10.45
C GLU A 217 -1.06 -14.46 -11.42
N GLU A 218 -0.81 -15.58 -12.12
CA GLU A 218 -1.79 -16.15 -13.06
C GLU A 218 -3.07 -16.57 -12.33
N SER A 219 -2.96 -17.03 -11.10
CA SER A 219 -4.11 -17.38 -10.27
C SER A 219 -4.98 -16.15 -9.96
N LEU A 220 -4.38 -14.99 -9.73
CA LEU A 220 -5.12 -13.72 -9.57
C LEU A 220 -5.89 -13.38 -10.86
N ARG A 221 -5.25 -13.48 -12.02
CA ARG A 221 -5.91 -13.26 -13.32
C ARG A 221 -7.07 -14.24 -13.55
N GLN A 222 -6.87 -15.51 -13.22
CA GLN A 222 -7.94 -16.53 -13.30
C GLN A 222 -9.10 -16.19 -12.37
N PHE A 223 -8.81 -15.77 -11.15
CA PHE A 223 -9.80 -15.33 -10.18
C PHE A 223 -10.62 -14.14 -10.72
N ILE A 224 -9.96 -13.10 -11.23
CA ILE A 224 -10.62 -11.90 -11.80
C ILE A 224 -11.53 -12.30 -12.97
N ARG A 225 -11.04 -13.11 -13.90
CA ARG A 225 -11.84 -13.63 -15.04
C ARG A 225 -13.07 -14.39 -14.60
N GLU A 226 -12.89 -15.30 -13.64
CA GLU A 226 -14.02 -16.12 -13.15
C GLU A 226 -15.02 -15.30 -12.36
N TYR A 227 -14.57 -14.39 -11.52
CA TYR A 227 -15.48 -13.50 -10.79
C TYR A 227 -16.23 -12.56 -11.73
N SER A 228 -15.59 -12.00 -12.73
CA SER A 228 -16.24 -11.20 -13.78
C SER A 228 -17.34 -11.99 -14.49
N ARG A 229 -17.09 -13.26 -14.79
CA ARG A 229 -18.04 -14.14 -15.50
C ARG A 229 -19.22 -14.56 -14.60
N SER A 230 -18.95 -15.07 -13.41
CA SER A 230 -19.94 -15.73 -12.56
C SER A 230 -20.63 -14.80 -11.55
N GLY A 231 -19.94 -13.74 -11.10
CA GLY A 231 -20.37 -12.91 -9.97
C GLY A 231 -20.31 -13.62 -8.62
N ASN A 232 -19.77 -14.83 -8.58
CA ASN A 232 -19.65 -15.64 -7.36
C ASN A 232 -18.22 -15.56 -6.83
N LEU A 233 -17.97 -14.68 -5.84
CA LEU A 233 -16.67 -14.45 -5.25
C LEU A 233 -16.09 -15.71 -4.61
N SER A 234 -16.86 -16.39 -3.78
CA SER A 234 -16.43 -17.64 -3.13
C SER A 234 -16.16 -18.76 -4.14
N GLY A 235 -16.98 -18.84 -5.21
CA GLY A 235 -16.75 -19.76 -6.31
C GLY A 235 -15.48 -19.49 -7.08
N ALA A 236 -15.20 -18.23 -7.37
CA ALA A 236 -13.97 -17.79 -8.06
C ALA A 236 -12.71 -18.05 -7.20
N LEU A 237 -12.77 -17.77 -5.90
CA LEU A 237 -11.69 -18.12 -4.95
C LEU A 237 -11.45 -19.63 -4.87
N ARG A 238 -12.53 -20.42 -4.83
CA ARG A 238 -12.43 -21.87 -4.84
C ARG A 238 -11.82 -22.42 -6.13
N LEU A 239 -12.21 -21.89 -7.28
CA LEU A 239 -11.64 -22.32 -8.56
C LEU A 239 -10.14 -21.99 -8.63
N MET A 240 -9.73 -20.81 -8.17
CA MET A 240 -8.35 -20.38 -8.15
C MET A 240 -7.50 -21.21 -7.19
N SER A 241 -7.98 -21.43 -5.96
CA SER A 241 -7.19 -22.06 -4.88
C SER A 241 -7.37 -23.57 -4.75
N GLY A 242 -8.42 -24.13 -5.37
CA GLY A 242 -8.84 -25.51 -5.16
C GLY A 242 -9.48 -25.78 -3.78
N LYS A 243 -9.72 -24.73 -2.97
CA LYS A 243 -10.11 -24.85 -1.55
C LYS A 243 -11.42 -24.13 -1.25
N HIS A 244 -12.10 -24.61 -0.23
CA HIS A 244 -13.26 -23.91 0.33
C HIS A 244 -12.81 -22.65 1.10
N LEU A 245 -13.69 -21.65 1.18
CA LEU A 245 -13.40 -20.36 1.78
C LEU A 245 -12.85 -20.47 3.23
N VAL A 246 -13.42 -21.37 4.04
CA VAL A 246 -12.99 -21.61 5.43
C VAL A 246 -11.54 -22.10 5.48
N VAL A 247 -11.15 -23.04 4.62
CA VAL A 247 -9.78 -23.56 4.55
C VAL A 247 -8.82 -22.48 4.05
N LEU A 248 -9.27 -21.69 3.08
CA LEU A 248 -8.48 -20.57 2.55
C LEU A 248 -8.24 -19.49 3.61
N GLU A 249 -9.25 -19.21 4.43
CA GLU A 249 -9.13 -18.28 5.55
C GLU A 249 -8.15 -18.79 6.62
N ASP A 250 -8.22 -20.06 6.99
CA ASP A 250 -7.30 -20.66 7.95
C ASP A 250 -5.84 -20.59 7.46
N GLU A 251 -5.60 -20.87 6.18
CA GLU A 251 -4.27 -20.75 5.57
C GLU A 251 -3.78 -19.31 5.52
N TRP A 252 -4.64 -18.37 5.16
CA TRP A 252 -4.34 -16.96 5.17
C TRP A 252 -4.01 -16.45 6.59
N ARG A 253 -4.78 -16.86 7.60
CA ARG A 253 -4.47 -16.55 9.01
C ARG A 253 -3.12 -17.09 9.42
N ASN A 254 -2.83 -18.36 9.10
CA ASN A 254 -1.53 -18.97 9.36
C ASN A 254 -0.38 -18.23 8.64
N TYR A 255 -0.61 -17.81 7.39
CA TYR A 255 0.36 -16.99 6.64
C TYR A 255 0.67 -15.67 7.34
N ILE A 256 -0.33 -15.01 7.90
CA ILE A 256 -0.15 -13.79 8.69
C ILE A 256 0.64 -14.12 9.97
N TYR A 257 0.23 -15.13 10.75
CA TYR A 257 0.91 -15.53 11.98
C TYR A 257 2.39 -15.78 11.77
N LEU A 258 2.75 -16.53 10.74
CA LEU A 258 4.14 -16.86 10.42
C LEU A 258 4.97 -15.59 10.09
N ARG A 259 4.37 -14.58 9.47
CA ARG A 259 5.07 -13.34 9.09
C ARG A 259 5.13 -12.33 10.22
N VAL A 260 4.17 -12.32 11.10
CA VAL A 260 3.99 -11.31 12.14
C VAL A 260 4.65 -11.73 13.46
N SER A 261 4.68 -13.04 13.79
CA SER A 261 5.14 -13.53 15.08
C SER A 261 6.64 -13.31 15.36
N TRP A 262 7.48 -13.29 14.35
CA TRP A 262 8.93 -13.09 14.52
C TRP A 262 9.40 -11.63 14.29
N ILE A 263 8.63 -10.83 13.52
CA ILE A 263 8.96 -9.42 13.28
C ILE A 263 8.99 -8.60 14.58
N PRO A 264 7.96 -8.64 15.46
CA PRO A 264 8.00 -7.96 16.74
C PRO A 264 9.14 -8.43 17.66
N MET A 265 9.50 -9.71 17.56
CA MET A 265 10.60 -10.26 18.36
C MET A 265 11.96 -9.68 17.93
N ILE A 266 12.19 -9.49 16.62
CA ILE A 266 13.44 -8.90 16.11
C ILE A 266 13.46 -7.38 16.28
N THR A 267 12.32 -6.71 16.10
CA THR A 267 12.22 -5.24 16.13
C THR A 267 11.91 -4.69 17.52
N SER A 268 11.71 -5.52 18.53
CA SER A 268 11.42 -5.05 19.88
C SER A 268 12.61 -4.26 20.45
N ALA A 269 12.32 -3.19 21.19
CA ALA A 269 13.34 -2.41 21.91
C ALA A 269 14.16 -3.31 22.84
N ILE A 270 13.55 -4.32 23.44
CA ILE A 270 14.20 -5.29 24.31
C ILE A 270 15.28 -6.07 23.56
N THR A 271 14.98 -6.58 22.35
CA THR A 271 15.94 -7.31 21.52
C THR A 271 17.10 -6.41 21.10
N LEU A 272 16.80 -5.17 20.71
CA LEU A 272 17.81 -4.18 20.34
C LEU A 272 18.74 -3.89 21.53
N TRP A 273 18.18 -3.62 22.71
CA TRP A 273 18.95 -3.39 23.93
C TRP A 273 19.75 -4.62 24.34
N PHE A 274 19.21 -5.82 24.18
CA PHE A 274 19.92 -7.07 24.43
C PHE A 274 21.15 -7.21 23.52
N VAL A 275 20.99 -6.97 22.21
CA VAL A 275 22.09 -7.02 21.23
C VAL A 275 23.16 -5.96 21.57
N ILE A 276 22.75 -4.73 21.86
CA ILE A 276 23.66 -3.65 22.25
C ILE A 276 24.45 -4.05 23.52
N THR A 277 23.77 -4.58 24.53
CA THR A 277 24.38 -5.03 25.78
C THR A 277 25.40 -6.17 25.54
N MET A 278 25.06 -7.14 24.70
CA MET A 278 25.96 -8.24 24.34
C MET A 278 27.22 -7.75 23.61
N ILE A 279 27.07 -6.80 22.68
CA ILE A 279 28.22 -6.17 21.99
C ILE A 279 29.10 -5.42 22.99
N PHE A 280 28.48 -4.66 23.89
CA PHE A 280 29.21 -3.94 24.94
C PHE A 280 29.98 -4.89 25.88
N LEU A 281 29.35 -5.94 26.37
CA LEU A 281 29.96 -6.97 27.20
C LEU A 281 31.12 -7.67 26.48
N TYR A 282 30.91 -8.03 25.21
CA TYR A 282 31.96 -8.61 24.38
C TYR A 282 33.20 -7.67 24.28
N GLY A 283 32.94 -6.39 23.96
CA GLY A 283 33.99 -5.38 23.90
C GLY A 283 34.72 -5.19 25.25
N TYR A 284 33.97 -5.14 26.36
CA TYR A 284 34.47 -5.04 27.69
C TYR A 284 35.39 -6.24 28.08
N PHE A 285 34.91 -7.46 27.86
CA PHE A 285 35.71 -8.66 28.16
C PHE A 285 36.95 -8.77 27.28
N ARG A 286 36.82 -8.40 25.99
CA ARG A 286 37.98 -8.36 25.07
C ARG A 286 39.02 -7.34 25.53
N LYS A 287 38.61 -6.14 25.95
CA LYS A 287 39.50 -5.09 26.50
C LYS A 287 40.16 -5.54 27.79
N ARG A 288 39.41 -6.14 28.73
CA ARG A 288 39.92 -6.66 30.00
C ARG A 288 40.95 -7.77 29.80
N ARG A 289 40.72 -8.69 28.86
CA ARG A 289 41.70 -9.75 28.51
C ARG A 289 42.99 -9.17 27.94
N ARG A 290 42.93 -8.14 27.12
CA ARG A 290 44.10 -7.45 26.59
C ARG A 290 44.87 -6.72 27.69
N ALA A 291 44.17 -6.00 28.54
CA ALA A 291 44.79 -5.30 29.68
C ALA A 291 45.49 -6.28 30.64
N ALA A 292 44.85 -7.42 30.94
CA ALA A 292 45.47 -8.45 31.77
C ALA A 292 46.72 -9.09 31.14
N ALA A 293 46.73 -9.26 29.80
CA ALA A 293 47.90 -9.74 29.06
C ALA A 293 49.06 -8.73 29.12
N THR A 294 48.74 -7.44 28.92
CA THR A 294 49.76 -6.36 29.01
C THR A 294 50.32 -6.21 30.42
N LEU A 295 49.46 -6.32 31.46
CA LEU A 295 49.95 -6.29 32.87
C LEU A 295 50.90 -7.46 33.17
N ARG A 296 50.60 -8.68 32.68
CA ARG A 296 51.49 -9.84 32.85
C ARG A 296 52.82 -9.63 32.15
N GLN A 297 52.84 -9.04 30.97
CA GLN A 297 54.08 -8.70 30.27
C GLN A 297 54.93 -7.70 31.06
N TRP A 298 54.31 -6.67 31.61
CA TRP A 298 55.01 -5.70 32.45
C TRP A 298 55.53 -6.32 33.75
N GLU A 299 54.77 -7.21 34.41
CA GLU A 299 55.25 -7.95 35.62
C GLU A 299 56.44 -8.89 35.30
N GLU A 300 56.45 -9.49 34.08
CA GLU A 300 57.58 -10.32 33.64
C GLU A 300 58.79 -9.46 33.31
N GLU A 301 58.64 -8.35 32.60
CA GLU A 301 59.73 -7.38 32.35
C GLU A 301 60.30 -6.78 33.63
N GLU A 302 59.46 -6.47 34.61
CA GLU A 302 59.88 -5.94 35.91
C GLU A 302 60.67 -6.99 36.70
N ARG A 303 60.30 -8.27 36.67
CA ARG A 303 61.07 -9.37 37.29
C ARG A 303 62.38 -9.59 36.63
N GLU A 304 62.57 -9.44 35.39
CA GLU A 304 63.84 -9.58 34.67
C GLU A 304 64.84 -8.44 35.02
N HIS A 305 64.27 -7.26 35.36
CA HIS A 305 65.08 -6.08 35.65
C HIS A 305 65.39 -5.89 37.18
N LEU A 306 64.79 -6.71 38.05
CA LEU A 306 65.09 -6.63 39.48
C LEU A 306 66.46 -7.23 39.77
N PRO A 307 67.37 -6.54 40.53
CA PRO A 307 68.64 -7.10 40.93
C PRO A 307 68.41 -8.34 41.81
N PRO A 308 69.33 -9.33 41.76
CA PRO A 308 69.21 -10.51 42.61
C PRO A 308 69.18 -10.14 44.06
N PRO A 309 68.42 -10.86 44.92
CA PRO A 309 68.35 -10.58 46.33
C PRO A 309 69.76 -10.66 46.96
N PRO A 310 70.12 -9.77 47.94
CA PRO A 310 71.41 -9.84 48.60
C PRO A 310 71.53 -11.21 49.25
N GLY A 311 72.62 -11.91 48.88
CA GLY A 311 72.97 -13.22 49.44
C GLY A 311 73.12 -13.15 50.96
N PRO A 312 73.01 -14.33 51.69
CA PRO A 312 73.01 -14.43 53.11
C PRO A 312 74.35 -13.99 53.73
#